data_91cefa1ffbd08b50b2945b285b6da04e
#
_entry.id   91cefa1ffbd08b50b2945b285b6da04e
#
_cell.length_a   1.000
_cell.length_b   1.000
_cell.length_c   1.000
_cell.angle_alpha   90.00
_cell.angle_beta   90.00
_cell.angle_gamma   90.00
#
_symmetry.space_group_name_H-M   'P 1'
#
loop_
_entity.id
_entity.type
_entity.pdbx_description
1 polymer ?
#
loop_
_entity_poly.entity_id
_entity_poly.type
_entity_poly.pdbx_seq_one_letter_code
_entity_poly.pdbx_strand_id
1 'polypeptide(L)'
;MDLRTCGPCKLCPMIPAWARGVCEGVHAVGSRNVVYVPDNPLSHVLKCLGEDFTDIRTTLATREEEAFGIAAGLYLGGARPTVMLQSSGLGNSLNALTSLVLPYQIPMLIVISMRGDAGEWNDAQVPMGRAVRPILDAIAVPHVTAESPESTAETIRLVGQTAFGTRTPGVCVLPRRLTVPAAVPA
;
A
#
# COMPACT_ATOMS: atom_id res chain seq x y z
N MET A 1 -30.69 -8.50 19.62
CA MET A 1 -31.01 -8.24 18.22
C MET A 1 -29.71 -8.44 17.45
N ASP A 2 -29.55 -9.58 16.78
CA ASP A 2 -28.28 -9.99 16.17
C ASP A 2 -28.10 -9.25 14.82
N LEU A 3 -27.13 -8.35 14.75
CA LEU A 3 -26.84 -7.50 13.57
C LEU A 3 -26.17 -8.30 12.40
N ARG A 4 -26.04 -9.63 12.54
CA ARG A 4 -25.34 -10.50 11.58
C ARG A 4 -26.21 -11.00 10.41
N THR A 5 -27.48 -10.62 10.35
CA THR A 5 -28.43 -11.09 9.32
C THR A 5 -28.94 -10.01 8.37
N CYS A 6 -28.28 -8.86 8.30
CA CYS A 6 -28.63 -7.89 7.26
C CYS A 6 -27.98 -8.35 5.94
N GLY A 7 -28.84 -8.81 5.00
CA GLY A 7 -28.42 -9.05 3.61
C GLY A 7 -27.78 -7.81 2.99
N PRO A 8 -27.20 -7.87 1.78
CA PRO A 8 -26.38 -6.81 1.22
C PRO A 8 -27.15 -5.48 1.21
N CYS A 9 -26.84 -4.65 2.21
CA CYS A 9 -27.39 -3.31 2.31
C CYS A 9 -26.86 -2.50 1.12
N LYS A 10 -27.73 -2.04 0.23
CA LYS A 10 -27.38 -1.21 -0.95
C LYS A 10 -26.68 0.10 -0.60
N LEU A 11 -26.58 0.45 0.68
CA LEU A 11 -25.93 1.65 1.21
C LEU A 11 -24.50 1.40 1.74
N CYS A 12 -24.05 0.15 1.86
CA CYS A 12 -22.67 -0.15 2.27
C CYS A 12 -21.83 -0.27 1.00
N PRO A 13 -20.89 0.65 0.72
CA PRO A 13 -20.07 0.55 -0.48
C PRO A 13 -19.29 -0.78 -0.41
N MET A 14 -19.50 -1.63 -1.42
CA MET A 14 -18.79 -2.92 -1.52
C MET A 14 -17.30 -2.66 -1.58
N ILE A 15 -16.52 -3.50 -0.89
CA ILE A 15 -15.07 -3.47 -0.96
C ILE A 15 -14.66 -3.86 -2.38
N PRO A 16 -13.94 -2.98 -3.12
CA PRO A 16 -13.48 -3.30 -4.46
C PRO A 16 -12.58 -4.54 -4.48
N ALA A 17 -12.64 -5.33 -5.55
CA ALA A 17 -11.84 -6.56 -5.67
C ALA A 17 -10.33 -6.32 -5.53
N TRP A 18 -9.81 -5.23 -6.10
CA TRP A 18 -8.41 -4.85 -5.94
C TRP A 18 -8.03 -4.57 -4.48
N ALA A 19 -8.91 -3.93 -3.70
CA ALA A 19 -8.64 -3.64 -2.29
C ALA A 19 -8.62 -4.90 -1.44
N ARG A 20 -9.54 -5.84 -1.73
CA ARG A 20 -9.52 -7.18 -1.14
C ARG A 20 -8.23 -7.92 -1.51
N GLY A 21 -7.82 -7.86 -2.78
CA GLY A 21 -6.56 -8.46 -3.24
C GLY A 21 -5.34 -7.90 -2.50
N VAL A 22 -5.31 -6.60 -2.17
CA VAL A 22 -4.24 -6.03 -1.31
C VAL A 22 -4.23 -6.69 0.06
N CYS A 23 -5.39 -6.82 0.71
CA CYS A 23 -5.49 -7.44 2.04
C CYS A 23 -5.07 -8.92 2.02
N GLU A 24 -5.53 -9.67 1.04
CA GLU A 24 -5.16 -11.08 0.85
C GLU A 24 -3.65 -11.25 0.64
N GLY A 25 -3.04 -10.43 -0.23
CA GLY A 25 -1.61 -10.46 -0.48
C GLY A 25 -0.78 -10.12 0.75
N VAL A 26 -1.16 -9.07 1.49
CA VAL A 26 -0.53 -8.66 2.76
C VAL A 26 -0.64 -9.78 3.80
N HIS A 27 -1.81 -10.40 3.93
CA HIS A 27 -2.02 -11.51 4.85
C HIS A 27 -1.18 -12.74 4.45
N ALA A 28 -1.12 -13.05 3.15
CA ALA A 28 -0.41 -14.22 2.62
C ALA A 28 1.12 -14.16 2.83
N VAL A 29 1.73 -12.97 2.87
CA VAL A 29 3.18 -12.85 3.21
C VAL A 29 3.48 -12.90 4.70
N GLY A 30 2.45 -13.07 5.52
CA GLY A 30 2.59 -13.11 6.99
C GLY A 30 2.76 -11.72 7.61
N SER A 31 2.43 -10.63 6.90
CA SER A 31 2.38 -9.31 7.49
C SER A 31 1.13 -9.18 8.37
N ARG A 32 1.33 -8.84 9.62
CA ARG A 32 0.25 -8.62 10.61
C ARG A 32 0.29 -7.21 11.20
N ASN A 33 1.13 -6.36 10.62
CA ASN A 33 1.25 -4.96 11.02
C ASN A 33 1.30 -4.08 9.77
N VAL A 34 0.31 -3.24 9.61
CA VAL A 34 0.19 -2.26 8.53
C VAL A 34 0.31 -0.87 9.13
N VAL A 35 1.33 -0.12 8.72
CA VAL A 35 1.51 1.29 9.06
C VAL A 35 1.10 2.13 7.86
N TYR A 36 0.26 3.12 8.05
CA TYR A 36 -0.30 3.84 6.91
C TYR A 36 -0.45 5.34 7.15
N VAL A 37 -0.40 6.10 6.07
CA VAL A 37 -0.90 7.48 6.00
C VAL A 37 -2.18 7.47 5.17
N PRO A 38 -3.28 8.11 5.64
CA PRO A 38 -4.58 8.04 4.98
C PRO A 38 -4.57 8.59 3.55
N ASP A 39 -5.23 7.87 2.65
CA ASP A 39 -5.51 8.29 1.29
C ASP A 39 -6.86 7.70 0.83
N ASN A 40 -7.54 8.38 -0.12
CA ASN A 40 -8.86 7.95 -0.58
C ASN A 40 -8.90 6.50 -1.08
N PRO A 41 -8.05 6.04 -2.02
CA PRO A 41 -8.02 4.65 -2.41
C PRO A 41 -7.74 3.71 -1.25
N LEU A 42 -6.79 4.03 -0.37
CA LEU A 42 -6.42 3.18 0.76
C LEU A 42 -7.55 3.02 1.79
N SER A 43 -8.53 3.92 1.83
CA SER A 43 -9.71 3.78 2.70
C SER A 43 -10.47 2.48 2.46
N HIS A 44 -10.53 1.99 1.22
CA HIS A 44 -11.14 0.70 0.88
C HIS A 44 -10.34 -0.49 1.45
N VAL A 45 -9.01 -0.39 1.40
CA VAL A 45 -8.11 -1.42 1.98
C VAL A 45 -8.25 -1.43 3.50
N LEU A 46 -8.23 -0.25 4.14
CA LEU A 46 -8.37 -0.14 5.59
C LEU A 46 -9.72 -0.67 6.09
N LYS A 47 -10.80 -0.41 5.34
CA LYS A 47 -12.11 -0.98 5.62
C LYS A 47 -12.05 -2.51 5.55
N CYS A 48 -11.48 -3.06 4.48
CA CYS A 48 -11.33 -4.50 4.30
C CYS A 48 -10.50 -5.14 5.43
N LEU A 49 -9.40 -4.51 5.83
CA LEU A 49 -8.57 -4.98 6.94
C LEU A 49 -9.37 -5.02 8.25
N GLY A 50 -10.14 -3.99 8.54
CA GLY A 50 -10.94 -3.92 9.77
C GLY A 50 -12.13 -4.88 9.82
N GLU A 51 -12.71 -5.25 8.67
CA GLU A 51 -13.88 -6.13 8.59
C GLU A 51 -13.49 -7.60 8.46
N ASP A 52 -12.54 -7.95 7.58
CA ASP A 52 -12.29 -9.31 7.15
C ASP A 52 -10.90 -9.86 7.57
N PHE A 53 -9.96 -9.00 8.00
CA PHE A 53 -8.59 -9.38 8.38
C PHE A 53 -8.23 -8.84 9.76
N THR A 54 -9.06 -9.13 10.76
CA THR A 54 -8.97 -8.56 12.11
C THR A 54 -7.72 -8.96 12.90
N ASP A 55 -6.97 -9.92 12.41
CA ASP A 55 -5.64 -10.31 12.92
C ASP A 55 -4.50 -9.39 12.43
N ILE A 56 -4.79 -8.48 11.50
CA ILE A 56 -3.86 -7.45 11.04
C ILE A 56 -4.09 -6.15 11.84
N ARG A 57 -3.06 -5.75 12.58
CA ARG A 57 -3.06 -4.46 13.29
C ARG A 57 -2.74 -3.33 12.34
N THR A 58 -3.57 -2.29 12.32
CA THR A 58 -3.32 -1.06 11.59
C THR A 58 -2.83 0.04 12.51
N THR A 59 -1.80 0.78 12.09
CA THR A 59 -1.23 1.92 12.83
C THR A 59 -1.24 3.14 11.93
N LEU A 60 -1.95 4.18 12.36
CA LEU A 60 -1.96 5.48 11.69
C LEU A 60 -0.65 6.21 12.00
N ALA A 61 0.06 6.65 10.97
CA ALA A 61 1.18 7.57 11.08
C ALA A 61 0.75 9.00 10.72
N THR A 62 1.34 9.99 11.36
CA THR A 62 1.07 11.41 11.08
C THR A 62 1.70 11.84 9.77
N ARG A 63 2.86 11.27 9.45
CA ARG A 63 3.66 11.56 8.24
C ARG A 63 4.26 10.28 7.67
N GLU A 64 4.58 10.32 6.39
CA GLU A 64 5.08 9.13 5.70
C GLU A 64 6.46 8.69 6.21
N GLU A 65 7.36 9.61 6.50
CA GLU A 65 8.66 9.26 7.09
C GLU A 65 8.53 8.60 8.48
N GLU A 66 7.53 9.00 9.27
CA GLU A 66 7.20 8.34 10.55
C GLU A 66 6.75 6.90 10.32
N ALA A 67 5.95 6.64 9.28
CA ALA A 67 5.50 5.29 8.94
C ALA A 67 6.68 4.34 8.67
N PHE A 68 7.73 4.82 8.00
CA PHE A 68 8.96 4.04 7.77
C PHE A 68 9.72 3.78 9.07
N GLY A 69 9.79 4.77 9.97
CA GLY A 69 10.40 4.62 11.29
C GLY A 69 9.69 3.58 12.15
N ILE A 70 8.35 3.64 12.21
CA ILE A 70 7.53 2.66 12.93
C ILE A 70 7.71 1.26 12.32
N ALA A 71 7.67 1.13 10.99
CA ALA A 71 7.85 -0.14 10.31
C ALA A 71 9.24 -0.73 10.57
N ALA A 72 10.29 0.11 10.59
CA ALA A 72 11.64 -0.32 10.96
C ALA A 72 11.69 -0.88 12.38
N GLY A 73 11.07 -0.19 13.33
CA GLY A 73 10.97 -0.66 14.72
C GLY A 73 10.21 -2.00 14.84
N LEU A 74 9.10 -2.15 14.11
CA LEU A 74 8.34 -3.41 14.06
C LEU A 74 9.18 -4.56 13.51
N TYR A 75 9.96 -4.32 12.45
CA TYR A 75 10.86 -5.34 11.90
C TYR A 75 11.94 -5.75 12.92
N LEU A 76 12.57 -4.80 13.58
CA LEU A 76 13.55 -5.08 14.64
C LEU A 76 12.94 -5.86 15.81
N GLY A 77 11.64 -5.67 16.05
CA GLY A 77 10.84 -6.47 16.99
C GLY A 77 10.40 -7.84 16.46
N GLY A 78 10.86 -8.26 15.28
CA GLY A 78 10.57 -9.58 14.69
C GLY A 78 9.31 -9.67 13.85
N ALA A 79 8.62 -8.54 13.58
CA ALA A 79 7.44 -8.51 12.73
C ALA A 79 7.81 -8.39 11.23
N ARG A 80 6.84 -8.66 10.36
CA ARG A 80 6.89 -8.37 8.93
C ARG A 80 6.00 -7.18 8.63
N PRO A 81 6.50 -5.93 8.61
CA PRO A 81 5.67 -4.75 8.45
C PRO A 81 5.29 -4.51 6.99
N THR A 82 4.11 -3.90 6.81
CA THR A 82 3.69 -3.29 5.55
C THR A 82 3.49 -1.80 5.77
N VAL A 83 4.00 -0.96 4.85
CA VAL A 83 3.75 0.48 4.81
C VAL A 83 2.80 0.79 3.67
N MET A 84 1.76 1.60 3.91
CA MET A 84 0.81 2.03 2.88
C MET A 84 0.74 3.56 2.83
N LEU A 85 0.93 4.11 1.64
CA LEU A 85 0.95 5.55 1.40
C LEU A 85 0.57 5.90 -0.03
N GLN A 86 0.32 7.17 -0.32
CA GLN A 86 0.16 7.63 -1.69
C GLN A 86 1.50 8.04 -2.33
N SER A 87 1.49 8.27 -3.63
CA SER A 87 2.70 8.62 -4.40
C SER A 87 3.45 9.85 -3.88
N SER A 88 2.76 10.90 -3.41
CA SER A 88 3.41 12.09 -2.84
C SER A 88 4.13 11.78 -1.52
N GLY A 89 3.64 10.80 -0.77
CA GLY A 89 4.27 10.35 0.46
C GLY A 89 5.63 9.69 0.27
N LEU A 90 5.88 9.09 -0.90
CA LEU A 90 7.22 8.60 -1.23
C LEU A 90 8.24 9.75 -1.25
N GLY A 91 7.86 10.92 -1.79
CA GLY A 91 8.71 12.10 -1.78
C GLY A 91 9.09 12.54 -0.37
N ASN A 92 8.12 12.58 0.55
CA ASN A 92 8.35 12.94 1.96
C ASN A 92 9.24 11.92 2.68
N SER A 93 9.22 10.65 2.28
CA SER A 93 9.93 9.56 2.95
C SER A 93 11.24 9.15 2.29
N LEU A 94 11.68 9.84 1.25
CA LEU A 94 12.88 9.48 0.51
C LEU A 94 14.11 9.38 1.41
N ASN A 95 14.31 10.34 2.32
CA ASN A 95 15.42 10.29 3.27
C ASN A 95 15.30 9.11 4.25
N ALA A 96 14.10 8.78 4.72
CA ALA A 96 13.89 7.60 5.57
C ALA A 96 14.24 6.30 4.84
N LEU A 97 13.92 6.20 3.55
CA LEU A 97 14.31 5.05 2.72
C LEU A 97 15.84 4.98 2.54
N THR A 98 16.47 6.07 2.14
CA THR A 98 17.89 6.07 1.74
C THR A 98 18.86 6.13 2.91
N SER A 99 18.47 6.67 4.07
CA SER A 99 19.33 6.83 5.24
C SER A 99 19.02 5.87 6.40
N LEU A 100 17.87 5.20 6.38
CA LEU A 100 17.49 4.21 7.40
C LEU A 100 17.23 2.83 6.77
N VAL A 101 16.25 2.72 5.87
CA VAL A 101 15.74 1.42 5.43
C VAL A 101 16.78 0.64 4.61
N LEU A 102 17.35 1.29 3.59
CA LEU A 102 18.31 0.64 2.69
C LEU A 102 19.66 0.34 3.36
N PRO A 103 20.33 1.28 4.05
CA PRO A 103 21.63 1.02 4.64
C PRO A 103 21.60 -0.06 5.72
N TYR A 104 20.51 -0.16 6.46
CA TYR A 104 20.35 -1.15 7.54
C TYR A 104 19.64 -2.43 7.08
N GLN A 105 19.38 -2.57 5.78
CA GLN A 105 18.75 -3.76 5.18
C GLN A 105 17.44 -4.15 5.90
N ILE A 106 16.57 -3.18 6.13
CA ILE A 106 15.29 -3.37 6.79
C ILE A 106 14.24 -3.74 5.73
N PRO A 107 13.82 -5.01 5.63
CA PRO A 107 12.80 -5.38 4.67
C PRO A 107 11.43 -4.91 5.13
N MET A 108 10.65 -4.45 4.17
CA MET A 108 9.24 -4.14 4.35
C MET A 108 8.51 -4.22 3.02
N LEU A 109 7.25 -4.59 3.07
CA LEU A 109 6.35 -4.44 1.94
C LEU A 109 5.84 -3.00 1.92
N ILE A 110 5.93 -2.33 0.77
CA ILE A 110 5.42 -0.97 0.58
C ILE A 110 4.33 -1.01 -0.47
N VAL A 111 3.16 -0.48 -0.17
CA VAL A 111 2.04 -0.36 -1.10
C VAL A 111 1.79 1.11 -1.38
N ILE A 112 1.94 1.51 -2.64
CA ILE A 112 1.77 2.91 -3.07
C ILE A 112 0.52 3.03 -3.93
N SER A 113 -0.48 3.81 -3.47
CA SER A 113 -1.59 4.25 -4.30
C SER A 113 -1.14 5.42 -5.19
N MET A 114 -1.25 5.25 -6.50
CA MET A 114 -0.75 6.26 -7.44
C MET A 114 -1.70 7.43 -7.63
N ARG A 115 -1.13 8.62 -7.54
CA ARG A 115 -1.65 9.87 -8.09
C ARG A 115 -0.70 10.30 -9.22
N GLY A 116 -1.16 11.17 -10.10
CA GLY A 116 -0.35 11.70 -11.20
C GLY A 116 -0.14 10.72 -12.37
N ASP A 117 -0.80 9.57 -12.37
CA ASP A 117 -0.89 8.64 -13.50
C ASP A 117 -1.87 9.16 -14.56
N ALA A 118 -1.97 8.47 -15.70
CA ALA A 118 -2.94 8.78 -16.77
C ALA A 118 -4.37 8.92 -16.19
N GLY A 119 -5.04 10.01 -16.56
CA GLY A 119 -6.36 10.37 -16.03
C GLY A 119 -6.33 11.19 -14.73
N GLU A 120 -5.15 11.61 -14.25
CA GLU A 120 -5.08 12.55 -13.12
C GLU A 120 -5.49 13.96 -13.58
N TRP A 121 -6.40 14.55 -12.84
CA TRP A 121 -6.93 15.90 -13.09
C TRP A 121 -6.36 16.97 -12.14
N ASN A 122 -5.65 16.54 -11.07
CA ASN A 122 -5.03 17.44 -10.12
C ASN A 122 -3.57 17.69 -10.50
N ASP A 123 -3.28 18.87 -11.03
CA ASP A 123 -1.96 19.27 -11.52
C ASP A 123 -0.86 19.11 -10.47
N ALA A 124 -1.17 19.37 -9.19
CA ALA A 124 -0.21 19.27 -8.11
C ALA A 124 0.29 17.84 -7.87
N GLN A 125 -0.45 16.82 -8.30
CA GLN A 125 -0.09 15.41 -8.12
C GLN A 125 0.76 14.86 -9.28
N VAL A 126 0.72 15.51 -10.45
CA VAL A 126 1.36 14.98 -11.66
C VAL A 126 2.87 14.89 -11.56
N PRO A 127 3.60 15.92 -11.08
CA PRO A 127 5.06 15.87 -11.03
C PRO A 127 5.57 14.72 -10.16
N MET A 128 5.04 14.58 -8.94
CA MET A 128 5.49 13.51 -8.04
C MET A 128 5.05 12.13 -8.51
N GLY A 129 3.84 12.00 -9.07
CA GLY A 129 3.37 10.73 -9.65
C GLY A 129 4.30 10.22 -10.75
N ARG A 130 4.75 11.10 -11.66
CA ARG A 130 5.73 10.76 -12.69
C ARG A 130 7.10 10.39 -12.13
N ALA A 131 7.48 10.96 -10.98
CA ALA A 131 8.78 10.75 -10.37
C ALA A 131 8.88 9.45 -9.56
N VAL A 132 7.77 8.85 -9.13
CA VAL A 132 7.75 7.67 -8.24
C VAL A 132 8.64 6.55 -8.77
N ARG A 133 8.35 6.05 -9.98
CA ARG A 133 9.09 4.91 -10.56
C ARG A 133 10.56 5.26 -10.83
N PRO A 134 10.89 6.40 -11.47
CA PRO A 134 12.28 6.85 -11.63
C PRO A 134 13.04 7.00 -10.32
N ILE A 135 12.40 7.45 -9.25
CA ILE A 135 13.04 7.53 -7.92
C ILE A 135 13.34 6.12 -7.39
N LEU A 136 12.39 5.20 -7.46
CA LEU A 136 12.58 3.82 -7.01
C LEU A 136 13.70 3.13 -7.79
N ASP A 137 13.78 3.35 -9.12
CA ASP A 137 14.88 2.87 -9.97
C ASP A 137 16.22 3.46 -9.53
N ALA A 138 16.28 4.78 -9.33
CA ALA A 138 17.52 5.49 -8.95
C ALA A 138 18.09 5.03 -7.61
N ILE A 139 17.23 4.63 -6.66
CA ILE A 139 17.64 4.10 -5.35
C ILE A 139 17.67 2.57 -5.30
N ALA A 140 17.51 1.91 -6.45
CA ALA A 140 17.52 0.45 -6.62
C ALA A 140 16.52 -0.31 -5.73
N VAL A 141 15.33 0.26 -5.51
CA VAL A 141 14.24 -0.41 -4.78
C VAL A 141 13.36 -1.18 -5.77
N PRO A 142 13.29 -2.53 -5.65
CA PRO A 142 12.45 -3.33 -6.50
C PRO A 142 10.98 -2.92 -6.41
N HIS A 143 10.33 -2.74 -7.55
CA HIS A 143 8.92 -2.37 -7.60
C HIS A 143 8.17 -3.03 -8.73
N VAL A 144 6.91 -3.38 -8.49
CA VAL A 144 6.00 -4.01 -9.44
C VAL A 144 4.66 -3.28 -9.43
N THR A 145 4.09 -3.06 -10.61
CA THR A 145 2.75 -2.47 -10.74
C THR A 145 1.69 -3.58 -10.77
N ALA A 146 0.64 -3.46 -9.96
CA ALA A 146 -0.53 -4.32 -10.03
C ALA A 146 -1.32 -4.00 -11.30
N GLU A 147 -1.52 -4.98 -12.18
CA GLU A 147 -2.11 -4.75 -13.50
C GLU A 147 -3.63 -4.82 -13.49
N SER A 148 -4.21 -5.70 -12.68
CA SER A 148 -5.65 -5.92 -12.59
C SER A 148 -6.09 -6.25 -11.17
N PRO A 149 -7.40 -6.15 -10.86
CA PRO A 149 -7.93 -6.57 -9.56
C PRO A 149 -7.57 -8.03 -9.22
N GLU A 150 -7.63 -8.92 -10.21
CA GLU A 150 -7.42 -10.37 -10.04
C GLU A 150 -5.96 -10.69 -9.75
N SER A 151 -5.01 -9.94 -10.32
CA SER A 151 -3.58 -10.15 -10.12
C SER A 151 -3.03 -9.47 -8.86
N THR A 152 -3.81 -8.58 -8.23
CA THR A 152 -3.31 -7.74 -7.13
C THR A 152 -2.82 -8.57 -5.94
N ALA A 153 -3.55 -9.57 -5.52
CA ALA A 153 -3.17 -10.40 -4.36
C ALA A 153 -1.84 -11.12 -4.60
N GLU A 154 -1.67 -11.72 -5.77
CA GLU A 154 -0.45 -12.44 -6.14
C GLU A 154 0.74 -11.48 -6.31
N THR A 155 0.53 -10.31 -6.93
CA THR A 155 1.58 -9.29 -7.07
C THR A 155 2.10 -8.84 -5.70
N ILE A 156 1.20 -8.51 -4.78
CA ILE A 156 1.56 -8.11 -3.40
C ILE A 156 2.31 -9.23 -2.70
N ARG A 157 1.82 -10.47 -2.82
CA ARG A 157 2.45 -11.65 -2.21
C ARG A 157 3.88 -11.84 -2.71
N LEU A 158 4.11 -11.79 -4.02
CA LEU A 158 5.44 -11.96 -4.63
C LEU A 158 6.40 -10.84 -4.24
N VAL A 159 5.94 -9.58 -4.27
CA VAL A 159 6.75 -8.43 -3.83
C VAL A 159 7.15 -8.58 -2.37
N GLY A 160 6.21 -8.93 -1.50
CA GLY A 160 6.50 -9.13 -0.08
C GLY A 160 7.42 -10.31 0.19
N GLN A 161 7.24 -11.43 -0.51
CA GLN A 161 8.17 -12.57 -0.40
C GLN A 161 9.59 -12.20 -0.81
N THR A 162 9.74 -11.47 -1.91
CA THR A 162 11.05 -10.97 -2.35
C THR A 162 11.65 -10.05 -1.30
N ALA A 163 10.88 -9.05 -0.83
CA ALA A 163 11.35 -8.09 0.15
C ALA A 163 11.91 -8.77 1.41
N PHE A 164 11.11 -9.64 2.03
CA PHE A 164 11.52 -10.32 3.26
C PHE A 164 12.60 -11.40 3.03
N GLY A 165 12.62 -12.02 1.86
CA GLY A 165 13.63 -13.04 1.49
C GLY A 165 15.00 -12.44 1.19
N THR A 166 15.03 -11.26 0.58
CA THR A 166 16.29 -10.58 0.19
C THR A 166 16.75 -9.52 1.18
N ARG A 167 15.98 -9.25 2.23
CA ARG A 167 16.22 -8.21 3.23
C ARG A 167 16.32 -6.81 2.61
N THR A 168 15.45 -6.53 1.66
CA THR A 168 15.31 -5.22 1.01
C THR A 168 13.85 -4.77 1.03
N PRO A 169 13.56 -3.46 1.01
CA PRO A 169 12.18 -3.04 0.80
C PRO A 169 11.71 -3.45 -0.60
N GLY A 170 10.43 -3.80 -0.72
CA GLY A 170 9.80 -4.09 -2.00
C GLY A 170 8.51 -3.30 -2.15
N VAL A 171 8.28 -2.72 -3.34
CA VAL A 171 7.15 -1.83 -3.59
C VAL A 171 6.15 -2.46 -4.54
N CYS A 172 4.88 -2.50 -4.13
CA CYS A 172 3.75 -2.72 -5.03
C CYS A 172 3.08 -1.38 -5.35
N VAL A 173 3.02 -1.03 -6.62
CA VAL A 173 2.39 0.17 -7.12
C VAL A 173 0.97 -0.14 -7.55
N LEU A 174 -0.03 0.53 -6.97
CA LEU A 174 -1.43 0.47 -7.35
C LEU A 174 -1.72 1.64 -8.31
N PRO A 175 -1.81 1.41 -9.62
CA PRO A 175 -2.00 2.50 -10.59
C PRO A 175 -3.39 3.12 -10.45
N ARG A 176 -3.53 4.40 -10.82
CA ARG A 176 -4.79 5.14 -10.72
C ARG A 176 -5.94 4.43 -11.46
N ARG A 177 -5.68 3.84 -12.63
CA ARG A 177 -6.70 3.08 -13.39
C ARG A 177 -7.29 1.89 -12.61
N LEU A 178 -6.55 1.35 -11.64
CA LEU A 178 -7.01 0.25 -10.78
C LEU A 178 -7.85 0.75 -9.61
N THR A 179 -7.45 1.89 -9.03
CA THR A 179 -7.99 2.36 -7.74
C THR A 179 -9.12 3.37 -7.87
N VAL A 180 -9.23 4.03 -9.00
CA VAL A 180 -10.30 5.02 -9.28
C VAL A 180 -11.21 4.47 -10.36
N PRO A 181 -12.51 4.33 -10.11
CA PRO A 181 -13.47 3.93 -11.15
C PRO A 181 -13.34 4.82 -12.37
N ALA A 182 -13.45 4.25 -13.57
CA ALA A 182 -13.60 5.05 -14.77
C ALA A 182 -14.79 5.99 -14.57
N ALA A 183 -14.58 7.30 -14.82
CA ALA A 183 -15.68 8.25 -14.78
C ALA A 183 -16.76 7.73 -15.74
N VAL A 184 -17.99 7.55 -15.26
CA VAL A 184 -19.12 7.28 -16.13
C VAL A 184 -19.22 8.48 -17.07
N PRO A 185 -19.16 8.32 -18.39
CA PRO A 185 -19.38 9.43 -19.31
C PRO A 185 -20.72 10.09 -18.98
N ALA A 186 -20.72 11.40 -18.83
CA ALA A 186 -21.94 12.17 -18.61
C ALA A 186 -22.83 12.14 -19.85
#